data_762c526c1f41f51f79a759f59d0c273c
#
_entry.id   762c526c1f41f51f79a759f59d0c273c
#
_cell.length_a   1.000
_cell.length_b   1.000
_cell.length_c   1.000
_cell.angle_alpha   90.00
_cell.angle_beta   90.00
_cell.angle_gamma   90.00
#
_symmetry.space_group_name_H-M   'P 1'
#
loop_
_entity.id
_entity.type
_entity.pdbx_description
1 polymer ?
#
loop_
_entity_poly.entity_id
_entity_poly.type
_entity_poly.pdbx_seq_one_letter_code
_entity_poly.pdbx_strand_id
1 'polypeptide(L)'
;MEKELNIDWANLSFGYIPTDYNVRCTYKNGEWGEIEVSSSELIPMHMAASCLHYGQEAFEGLKAFRGKDGQVRVFRMDENAKRIQRSAEGIMMPALPVEKFMEMVKMVVRLNARFIPPYGSGASLYIRPLEIGMSAQVGVKPATEYLFVIFVTPVGPYFKGGFKTTPYVITRKYDRAAPLGTGTFKVGGNYAASLRASCEAHAAGYSAEFYLDAREKKYMDECGAANFFGIKDNTYITPLSTSILPSITNKSLMQLAEDMGIKVERRQIPEDELTTLEEAGACGTAAVISPIERIDDPENNRSYVISKDGKPGPLSTKLYNRLRGIQLGEEEDVHNWNTIIEL
;
A
#
# COMPACT_ATOMS: atom_id res chain seq x y z
N MET A 1 34.37 10.70 4.64
CA MET A 1 33.73 10.57 5.98
C MET A 1 32.26 10.40 5.76
N GLU A 2 31.71 9.23 6.10
CA GLU A 2 30.25 9.02 6.12
C GLU A 2 29.66 10.01 7.12
N LYS A 3 28.69 10.80 6.69
CA LYS A 3 27.94 11.67 7.60
C LYS A 3 27.26 10.77 8.63
N GLU A 4 27.52 11.03 9.91
CA GLU A 4 26.86 10.33 11.01
C GLU A 4 25.35 10.46 10.87
N LEU A 5 24.64 9.34 10.90
CA LEU A 5 23.20 9.30 10.69
C LEU A 5 22.52 9.59 12.02
N ASN A 6 22.04 10.81 12.22
CA ASN A 6 21.30 11.20 13.42
C ASN A 6 19.79 11.09 13.14
N ILE A 7 19.25 9.85 13.16
CA ILE A 7 17.82 9.57 12.99
C ILE A 7 17.24 9.07 14.32
N ASP A 8 16.22 9.74 14.80
CA ASP A 8 15.40 9.25 15.93
C ASP A 8 14.41 8.20 15.43
N TRP A 9 14.86 6.95 15.40
CA TRP A 9 14.08 5.80 14.91
C TRP A 9 12.76 5.59 15.66
N ALA A 10 12.68 5.97 16.91
CA ALA A 10 11.49 5.76 17.75
C ALA A 10 10.36 6.76 17.43
N ASN A 11 10.72 7.95 16.95
CA ASN A 11 9.79 9.04 16.70
C ASN A 11 9.58 9.37 15.21
N LEU A 12 10.00 8.48 14.31
CA LEU A 12 9.75 8.65 12.87
C LEU A 12 8.25 8.77 12.56
N SER A 13 7.91 9.71 11.69
CA SER A 13 6.61 9.77 11.04
C SER A 13 6.61 8.98 9.74
N PHE A 14 5.45 8.88 9.09
CA PHE A 14 5.35 8.37 7.71
C PHE A 14 5.60 9.52 6.71
N GLY A 15 6.76 10.16 6.82
CA GLY A 15 7.20 11.31 6.04
C GLY A 15 8.43 10.99 5.20
N TYR A 16 8.75 11.89 4.25
CA TYR A 16 9.95 11.76 3.43
C TYR A 16 11.19 12.21 4.21
N ILE A 17 12.20 11.37 4.22
CA ILE A 17 13.56 11.68 4.70
C ILE A 17 14.52 11.35 3.55
N PRO A 18 15.40 12.28 3.14
CA PRO A 18 16.39 12.03 2.10
C PRO A 18 17.32 10.86 2.44
N THR A 19 17.64 10.09 1.40
CA THR A 19 18.62 9.01 1.47
C THR A 19 19.72 9.20 0.44
N ASP A 20 20.75 8.33 0.41
CA ASP A 20 21.93 8.59 -0.40
C ASP A 20 21.70 8.40 -1.90
N TYR A 21 20.91 7.37 -2.26
CA TYR A 21 20.79 6.95 -3.65
C TYR A 21 19.36 6.53 -4.00
N ASN A 22 19.03 6.73 -5.26
CA ASN A 22 17.91 6.10 -5.95
C ASN A 22 18.43 5.35 -7.18
N VAL A 23 17.61 4.46 -7.73
CA VAL A 23 17.92 3.72 -8.94
C VAL A 23 16.90 4.03 -10.02
N ARG A 24 17.35 4.15 -11.25
CA ARG A 24 16.57 4.59 -12.40
C ARG A 24 16.72 3.61 -13.57
N CYS A 25 15.70 3.52 -14.41
CA CYS A 25 15.75 2.82 -15.67
C CYS A 25 14.85 3.54 -16.67
N THR A 26 15.38 3.87 -17.83
CA THR A 26 14.64 4.60 -18.86
C THR A 26 14.12 3.64 -19.93
N TYR A 27 12.85 3.82 -20.35
CA TYR A 27 12.30 3.16 -21.54
C TYR A 27 12.33 4.12 -22.71
N LYS A 28 13.00 3.69 -23.79
CA LYS A 28 13.13 4.47 -25.03
C LYS A 28 13.31 3.53 -26.21
N ASN A 29 12.81 3.93 -27.39
CA ASN A 29 12.92 3.15 -28.63
C ASN A 29 12.36 1.72 -28.54
N GLY A 30 11.36 1.49 -27.68
CA GLY A 30 10.70 0.21 -27.53
C GLY A 30 11.31 -0.74 -26.49
N GLU A 31 12.31 -0.33 -25.73
CA GLU A 31 13.01 -1.19 -24.76
C GLU A 31 13.40 -0.46 -23.47
N TRP A 32 13.52 -1.23 -22.40
CA TRP A 32 14.08 -0.78 -21.12
C TRP A 32 15.61 -0.82 -21.17
N GLY A 33 16.24 0.32 -20.83
CA GLY A 33 17.70 0.47 -20.77
C GLY A 33 18.32 -0.18 -19.53
N GLU A 34 19.56 0.18 -19.24
CA GLU A 34 20.32 -0.27 -18.07
C GLU A 34 19.82 0.39 -16.79
N ILE A 35 20.15 -0.22 -15.64
CA ILE A 35 19.86 0.34 -14.33
C ILE A 35 20.95 1.36 -13.97
N GLU A 36 20.54 2.58 -13.72
CA GLU A 36 21.42 3.69 -13.35
C GLU A 36 21.26 4.02 -11.86
N VAL A 37 22.36 4.28 -11.17
CA VAL A 37 22.39 4.77 -9.78
C VAL A 37 22.52 6.30 -9.80
N SER A 38 21.69 6.97 -9.01
CA SER A 38 21.71 8.44 -8.89
C SER A 38 21.65 8.88 -7.44
N SER A 39 22.44 9.89 -7.08
CA SER A 39 22.33 10.60 -5.80
C SER A 39 21.44 11.85 -5.88
N SER A 40 20.94 12.20 -7.07
CA SER A 40 20.05 13.34 -7.25
C SER A 40 18.62 12.99 -6.86
N GLU A 41 18.01 13.76 -5.99
CA GLU A 41 16.58 13.68 -5.65
C GLU A 41 15.68 14.28 -6.76
N LEU A 42 16.27 14.98 -7.73
CA LEU A 42 15.54 15.67 -8.80
C LEU A 42 15.46 14.81 -10.06
N ILE A 43 14.31 14.84 -10.69
CA ILE A 43 14.05 14.25 -12.01
C ILE A 43 13.91 15.40 -13.00
N PRO A 44 14.84 15.58 -13.97
CA PRO A 44 14.65 16.55 -15.03
C PRO A 44 13.48 16.13 -15.91
N MET A 45 12.49 17.00 -16.09
CA MET A 45 11.26 16.70 -16.81
C MET A 45 10.86 17.85 -17.70
N HIS A 46 10.43 17.54 -18.93
CA HIS A 46 9.88 18.56 -19.83
C HIS A 46 8.50 19.00 -19.31
N MET A 47 8.18 20.30 -19.40
CA MET A 47 6.91 20.86 -18.92
C MET A 47 5.67 20.24 -19.59
N ALA A 48 5.79 19.65 -20.77
CA ALA A 48 4.73 18.97 -21.50
C ALA A 48 4.76 17.43 -21.32
N ALA A 49 5.44 16.91 -20.30
CA ALA A 49 5.45 15.46 -20.04
C ALA A 49 4.03 14.95 -19.72
N SER A 50 3.68 13.77 -20.28
CA SER A 50 2.32 13.21 -20.17
C SER A 50 1.89 12.95 -18.75
N CYS A 51 2.81 12.60 -17.84
CA CYS A 51 2.48 12.39 -16.41
C CYS A 51 2.01 13.67 -15.72
N LEU A 52 2.52 14.84 -16.09
CA LEU A 52 2.13 16.15 -15.51
C LEU A 52 0.72 16.59 -15.90
N HIS A 53 0.29 16.24 -17.11
CA HIS A 53 -0.98 16.71 -17.66
C HIS A 53 -2.09 15.68 -17.61
N TYR A 54 -1.75 14.40 -17.75
CA TYR A 54 -2.74 13.32 -17.95
C TYR A 54 -2.60 12.23 -16.89
N GLY A 55 -1.72 12.41 -15.88
CA GLY A 55 -1.55 11.45 -14.81
C GLY A 55 -1.08 10.08 -15.30
N GLN A 56 -0.31 10.02 -16.42
CA GLN A 56 0.23 8.75 -16.92
C GLN A 56 1.40 8.34 -16.04
N GLU A 57 1.06 7.76 -14.87
CA GLU A 57 2.00 7.30 -13.86
C GLU A 57 1.41 6.15 -13.03
N ALA A 58 2.26 5.22 -12.63
CA ALA A 58 1.93 4.13 -11.73
C ALA A 58 3.00 4.01 -10.64
N PHE A 59 2.60 3.58 -9.44
CA PHE A 59 3.54 3.48 -8.32
C PHE A 59 3.30 2.24 -7.47
N GLU A 60 4.29 1.91 -6.64
CA GLU A 60 4.23 0.85 -5.68
C GLU A 60 4.69 1.28 -4.28
N GLY A 61 4.44 0.42 -3.31
CA GLY A 61 4.90 0.61 -1.95
C GLY A 61 5.24 -0.72 -1.31
N LEU A 62 6.52 -0.88 -0.94
CA LEU A 62 7.05 -2.03 -0.24
C LEU A 62 7.80 -1.57 1.01
N LYS A 63 8.22 -2.54 1.82
CA LYS A 63 9.05 -2.27 2.99
C LYS A 63 10.19 -3.28 3.10
N ALA A 64 11.37 -2.79 3.45
CA ALA A 64 12.46 -3.62 3.93
C ALA A 64 12.52 -3.56 5.46
N PHE A 65 12.72 -4.72 6.08
CA PHE A 65 12.78 -4.89 7.52
C PHE A 65 14.10 -5.53 7.93
N ARG A 66 14.72 -5.03 9.00
CA ARG A 66 15.78 -5.75 9.68
C ARG A 66 15.14 -6.71 10.67
N GLY A 67 15.40 -7.99 10.49
CA GLY A 67 14.89 -9.05 11.35
C GLY A 67 15.66 -9.19 12.65
N LYS A 68 15.11 -10.00 13.56
CA LYS A 68 15.73 -10.36 14.83
C LYS A 68 17.13 -11.00 14.67
N ASP A 69 17.33 -11.73 13.59
CA ASP A 69 18.58 -12.39 13.20
C ASP A 69 19.57 -11.45 12.48
N GLY A 70 19.24 -10.15 12.36
CA GLY A 70 20.03 -9.15 11.67
C GLY A 70 19.88 -9.12 10.14
N GLN A 71 19.22 -10.13 9.54
CA GLN A 71 19.00 -10.17 8.10
C GLN A 71 18.02 -9.10 7.65
N VAL A 72 18.20 -8.61 6.42
CA VAL A 72 17.27 -7.68 5.80
C VAL A 72 16.33 -8.41 4.86
N ARG A 73 15.04 -8.16 5.00
CA ARG A 73 13.96 -8.83 4.25
C ARG A 73 13.09 -7.81 3.52
N VAL A 74 12.74 -8.13 2.28
CA VAL A 74 11.67 -7.45 1.54
C VAL A 74 10.53 -8.44 1.34
N PHE A 75 9.34 -8.09 1.83
CA PHE A 75 8.17 -8.96 1.82
C PHE A 75 7.45 -8.92 0.48
N ARG A 76 7.28 -10.07 -0.19
CA ARG A 76 6.52 -10.31 -1.44
C ARG A 76 6.79 -9.30 -2.56
N MET A 77 8.05 -8.94 -2.78
CA MET A 77 8.39 -7.96 -3.82
C MET A 77 8.07 -8.41 -5.24
N ASP A 78 8.02 -9.71 -5.50
CA ASP A 78 7.57 -10.30 -6.77
C ASP A 78 6.10 -9.97 -7.07
N GLU A 79 5.22 -9.99 -6.05
CA GLU A 79 3.82 -9.59 -6.19
C GLU A 79 3.66 -8.08 -6.46
N ASN A 80 4.53 -7.25 -5.86
CA ASN A 80 4.58 -5.82 -6.19
C ASN A 80 5.04 -5.61 -7.64
N ALA A 81 6.06 -6.35 -8.10
CA ALA A 81 6.51 -6.31 -9.49
C ALA A 81 5.38 -6.65 -10.46
N LYS A 82 4.67 -7.75 -10.23
CA LYS A 82 3.52 -8.17 -11.05
C LYS A 82 2.36 -7.15 -11.00
N ARG A 83 2.17 -6.47 -9.85
CA ARG A 83 1.09 -5.49 -9.70
C ARG A 83 1.40 -4.18 -10.41
N ILE A 84 2.65 -3.68 -10.36
CA ILE A 84 3.01 -2.47 -11.12
C ILE A 84 2.97 -2.73 -12.63
N GLN A 85 3.32 -3.93 -13.11
CA GLN A 85 3.12 -4.31 -14.50
C GLN A 85 1.66 -4.15 -14.92
N ARG A 86 0.72 -4.77 -14.17
CA ARG A 86 -0.71 -4.62 -14.45
C ARG A 86 -1.19 -3.17 -14.38
N SER A 87 -0.65 -2.38 -13.46
CA SER A 87 -1.01 -0.97 -13.34
C SER A 87 -0.51 -0.15 -14.53
N ALA A 88 0.73 -0.40 -14.97
CA ALA A 88 1.32 0.24 -16.14
C ALA A 88 0.55 -0.11 -17.42
N GLU A 89 0.31 -1.40 -17.67
CA GLU A 89 -0.48 -1.89 -18.81
C GLU A 89 -1.89 -1.30 -18.83
N GLY A 90 -2.52 -1.17 -17.65
CA GLY A 90 -3.86 -0.62 -17.50
C GLY A 90 -4.02 0.84 -17.94
N ILE A 91 -2.92 1.59 -18.01
CA ILE A 91 -2.87 2.97 -18.50
C ILE A 91 -1.91 3.14 -19.68
N MET A 92 -1.71 2.03 -20.43
CA MET A 92 -0.93 2.01 -21.67
C MET A 92 0.54 2.43 -21.50
N MET A 93 1.19 2.00 -20.41
CA MET A 93 2.62 2.12 -20.17
C MET A 93 3.32 0.77 -20.37
N PRO A 94 4.62 0.75 -20.73
CA PRO A 94 5.35 -0.50 -20.91
C PRO A 94 5.63 -1.18 -19.58
N ALA A 95 5.34 -2.47 -19.44
CA ALA A 95 5.64 -3.22 -18.23
C ALA A 95 7.16 -3.39 -18.04
N LEU A 96 7.69 -2.98 -16.88
CA LEU A 96 9.07 -3.31 -16.51
C LEU A 96 9.16 -4.80 -16.17
N PRO A 97 10.14 -5.57 -16.69
CA PRO A 97 10.31 -6.99 -16.34
C PRO A 97 10.43 -7.24 -14.84
N VAL A 98 9.79 -8.32 -14.35
CA VAL A 98 9.76 -8.67 -12.91
C VAL A 98 11.18 -8.78 -12.34
N GLU A 99 12.07 -9.46 -13.07
CA GLU A 99 13.46 -9.68 -12.66
C GLU A 99 14.21 -8.34 -12.53
N LYS A 100 14.01 -7.43 -13.48
CA LYS A 100 14.62 -6.09 -13.45
C LYS A 100 14.07 -5.26 -12.29
N PHE A 101 12.77 -5.31 -12.02
CA PHE A 101 12.16 -4.68 -10.85
C PHE A 101 12.80 -5.20 -9.54
N MET A 102 12.92 -6.53 -9.40
CA MET A 102 13.49 -7.16 -8.22
C MET A 102 14.97 -6.80 -8.04
N GLU A 103 15.73 -6.72 -9.13
CA GLU A 103 17.13 -6.26 -9.14
C GLU A 103 17.25 -4.82 -8.66
N MET A 104 16.41 -3.90 -9.20
CA MET A 104 16.38 -2.51 -8.77
C MET A 104 16.03 -2.36 -7.29
N VAL A 105 15.06 -3.14 -6.77
CA VAL A 105 14.71 -3.15 -5.34
C VAL A 105 15.89 -3.61 -4.48
N LYS A 106 16.54 -4.71 -4.85
CA LYS A 106 17.73 -5.19 -4.12
C LYS A 106 18.85 -4.17 -4.12
N MET A 107 19.11 -3.56 -5.27
CA MET A 107 20.16 -2.56 -5.44
C MET A 107 19.91 -1.32 -4.58
N VAL A 108 18.71 -0.72 -4.62
CA VAL A 108 18.41 0.49 -3.85
C VAL A 108 18.44 0.25 -2.35
N VAL A 109 18.04 -0.93 -1.87
CA VAL A 109 18.13 -1.30 -0.45
C VAL A 109 19.58 -1.43 -0.01
N ARG A 110 20.44 -2.10 -0.79
CA ARG A 110 21.88 -2.23 -0.52
C ARG A 110 22.59 -0.89 -0.46
N LEU A 111 22.34 -0.04 -1.45
CA LEU A 111 22.95 1.29 -1.56
C LEU A 111 22.59 2.21 -0.38
N ASN A 112 21.46 1.95 0.27
CA ASN A 112 20.94 2.73 1.39
C ASN A 112 20.89 1.93 2.70
N ALA A 113 21.77 0.93 2.86
CA ALA A 113 21.75 -0.01 4.00
C ALA A 113 21.80 0.68 5.37
N ARG A 114 22.49 1.83 5.47
CA ARG A 114 22.58 2.62 6.72
C ARG A 114 21.25 3.24 7.16
N PHE A 115 20.28 3.38 6.23
CA PHE A 115 18.94 3.90 6.51
C PHE A 115 17.94 2.81 6.89
N ILE A 116 18.33 1.55 6.92
CA ILE A 116 17.46 0.46 7.37
C ILE A 116 17.32 0.52 8.88
N PRO A 117 16.12 0.77 9.42
CA PRO A 117 15.92 0.89 10.86
C PRO A 117 16.36 -0.37 11.61
N PRO A 118 16.88 -0.23 12.84
CA PRO A 118 17.24 -1.38 13.67
C PRO A 118 16.00 -2.20 14.05
N TYR A 119 16.20 -3.50 14.25
CA TYR A 119 15.18 -4.38 14.79
C TYR A 119 14.65 -3.84 16.15
N GLY A 120 13.36 -3.97 16.38
CA GLY A 120 12.71 -3.50 17.61
C GLY A 120 12.33 -2.01 17.63
N SER A 121 12.76 -1.21 16.66
CA SER A 121 12.38 0.21 16.57
C SER A 121 10.91 0.45 16.15
N GLY A 122 10.24 -0.57 15.61
CA GLY A 122 8.91 -0.43 14.99
C GLY A 122 8.93 0.23 13.62
N ALA A 123 10.05 0.83 13.22
CA ALA A 123 10.25 1.50 11.94
C ALA A 123 10.61 0.51 10.81
N SER A 124 10.61 0.98 9.57
CA SER A 124 10.96 0.19 8.37
C SER A 124 11.56 1.10 7.30
N LEU A 125 12.31 0.54 6.37
CA LEU A 125 12.70 1.25 5.17
C LEU A 125 11.60 1.11 4.13
N TYR A 126 10.89 2.20 3.84
CA TYR A 126 9.86 2.24 2.81
C TYR A 126 10.50 2.37 1.43
N ILE A 127 10.05 1.57 0.50
CA ILE A 127 10.53 1.52 -0.88
C ILE A 127 9.40 2.01 -1.78
N ARG A 128 9.70 3.05 -2.61
CA ARG A 128 8.76 3.66 -3.52
C ARG A 128 9.20 3.48 -4.97
N PRO A 129 8.74 2.43 -5.67
CA PRO A 129 8.79 2.36 -7.13
C PRO A 129 7.78 3.32 -7.75
N LEU A 130 8.19 3.99 -8.82
CA LEU A 130 7.39 4.93 -9.59
C LEU A 130 7.73 4.80 -11.07
N GLU A 131 6.74 4.66 -11.92
CA GLU A 131 6.86 4.72 -13.38
C GLU A 131 6.07 5.90 -13.91
N ILE A 132 6.69 6.73 -14.76
CA ILE A 132 6.13 7.98 -15.27
C ILE A 132 6.38 8.17 -16.77
N GLY A 133 5.37 8.69 -17.47
CA GLY A 133 5.49 9.08 -18.88
C GLY A 133 6.24 10.41 -19.02
N MET A 134 7.37 10.41 -19.74
CA MET A 134 8.33 11.51 -19.84
C MET A 134 8.23 12.31 -21.14
N SER A 135 7.68 11.74 -22.21
CA SER A 135 7.68 12.41 -23.50
C SER A 135 6.83 13.67 -23.54
N ALA A 136 7.36 14.69 -24.20
CA ALA A 136 6.68 15.96 -24.41
C ALA A 136 5.55 15.82 -25.43
N GLN A 137 4.32 16.14 -25.00
CA GLN A 137 3.12 16.06 -25.86
C GLN A 137 2.00 16.95 -25.34
N VAL A 138 1.10 17.35 -26.25
CA VAL A 138 -0.12 18.09 -25.90
C VAL A 138 -1.36 17.21 -26.08
N GLY A 139 -1.38 16.37 -27.11
CA GLY A 139 -2.50 15.45 -27.36
C GLY A 139 -2.52 14.28 -26.36
N VAL A 140 -3.72 13.81 -26.00
CA VAL A 140 -3.91 12.64 -25.13
C VAL A 140 -3.58 11.37 -25.90
N LYS A 141 -2.42 10.80 -25.63
CA LYS A 141 -1.93 9.53 -26.17
C LYS A 141 -0.87 8.95 -25.22
N PRO A 142 -0.54 7.66 -25.31
CA PRO A 142 0.58 7.10 -24.56
C PRO A 142 1.89 7.84 -24.84
N ALA A 143 2.72 7.99 -23.83
CA ALA A 143 4.08 8.49 -24.00
C ALA A 143 4.92 7.52 -24.86
N THR A 144 6.04 7.99 -25.39
CA THR A 144 7.02 7.16 -26.12
C THR A 144 8.30 6.94 -25.33
N GLU A 145 8.47 7.70 -24.25
CA GLU A 145 9.59 7.57 -23.32
C GLU A 145 9.04 7.54 -21.90
N TYR A 146 9.59 6.64 -21.06
CA TYR A 146 9.20 6.49 -19.66
C TYR A 146 10.43 6.41 -18.76
N LEU A 147 10.26 6.82 -17.52
CA LEU A 147 11.24 6.64 -16.48
C LEU A 147 10.66 5.76 -15.38
N PHE A 148 11.37 4.69 -15.04
CA PHE A 148 11.15 3.94 -13.82
C PHE A 148 12.18 4.36 -12.77
N VAL A 149 11.73 4.77 -11.59
CA VAL A 149 12.61 5.17 -10.50
C VAL A 149 12.20 4.46 -9.22
N ILE A 150 13.17 4.00 -8.44
CA ILE A 150 12.94 3.50 -7.09
C ILE A 150 13.79 4.32 -6.13
N PHE A 151 13.15 4.92 -5.15
CA PHE A 151 13.80 5.55 -4.01
C PHE A 151 13.32 4.92 -2.70
N VAL A 152 14.06 5.16 -1.62
CA VAL A 152 13.74 4.65 -0.29
C VAL A 152 13.71 5.80 0.72
N THR A 153 12.98 5.59 1.81
CA THR A 153 12.94 6.51 2.95
C THR A 153 12.62 5.73 4.23
N PRO A 154 13.33 5.97 5.34
CA PRO A 154 12.95 5.36 6.61
C PRO A 154 11.65 5.97 7.12
N VAL A 155 10.73 5.11 7.58
CA VAL A 155 9.41 5.52 8.09
C VAL A 155 9.13 4.85 9.42
N GLY A 156 8.44 5.57 10.30
CA GLY A 156 7.92 5.03 11.55
C GLY A 156 6.67 4.16 11.36
N PRO A 157 6.09 3.67 12.46
CA PRO A 157 4.81 2.99 12.43
C PRO A 157 3.73 3.94 11.90
N TYR A 158 2.84 3.43 11.07
CA TYR A 158 1.78 4.25 10.45
C TYR A 158 0.87 4.91 11.49
N PHE A 159 0.56 4.19 12.57
CA PHE A 159 -0.18 4.75 13.70
C PHE A 159 0.74 5.03 14.89
N LYS A 160 0.82 6.29 15.29
CA LYS A 160 1.41 6.67 16.58
C LYS A 160 0.51 6.14 17.69
N GLY A 161 1.01 5.25 18.53
CA GLY A 161 0.25 4.66 19.65
C GLY A 161 -0.09 3.17 19.46
N GLY A 162 0.47 2.52 18.43
CA GLY A 162 0.43 1.06 18.27
C GLY A 162 -0.86 0.52 17.65
N PHE A 163 -1.04 -0.78 17.82
CA PHE A 163 -2.16 -1.54 17.27
C PHE A 163 -3.42 -1.29 18.13
N LYS A 164 -4.27 -0.36 17.69
CA LYS A 164 -5.51 0.05 18.35
C LYS A 164 -6.62 0.30 17.33
N THR A 165 -7.86 0.26 17.80
CA THR A 165 -9.04 0.56 16.99
C THR A 165 -9.16 2.04 16.68
N THR A 166 -9.74 2.36 15.52
CA THR A 166 -9.99 3.74 15.08
C THR A 166 -11.35 3.87 14.38
N PRO A 167 -12.01 5.05 14.44
CA PRO A 167 -13.28 5.28 13.75
C PRO A 167 -13.09 5.60 12.27
N TYR A 168 -14.07 5.17 11.48
CA TYR A 168 -14.19 5.43 10.03
C TYR A 168 -15.53 6.08 9.72
N VAL A 169 -15.65 6.73 8.55
CA VAL A 169 -16.89 7.37 8.10
C VAL A 169 -17.22 6.97 6.67
N ILE A 170 -18.46 6.54 6.42
CA ILE A 170 -18.97 6.29 5.07
C ILE A 170 -19.10 7.63 4.34
N THR A 171 -18.50 7.71 3.16
CA THR A 171 -18.74 8.81 2.23
C THR A 171 -19.73 8.39 1.16
N ARG A 172 -20.86 9.09 1.05
CA ARG A 172 -21.85 8.89 -0.01
C ARG A 172 -21.71 9.91 -1.14
N LYS A 173 -20.96 10.99 -0.87
CA LYS A 173 -20.75 12.10 -1.82
C LYS A 173 -19.72 11.78 -2.91
N TYR A 174 -18.79 10.91 -2.62
CA TYR A 174 -17.65 10.63 -3.49
C TYR A 174 -17.55 9.14 -3.81
N ASP A 175 -17.08 8.87 -5.02
CA ASP A 175 -16.68 7.52 -5.44
C ASP A 175 -15.16 7.40 -5.36
N ARG A 176 -14.68 6.22 -5.00
CA ARG A 176 -13.25 5.93 -5.07
C ARG A 176 -12.78 5.76 -6.51
N ALA A 177 -13.56 5.00 -7.29
CA ALA A 177 -13.29 4.73 -8.71
C ALA A 177 -14.56 4.22 -9.39
N ALA A 178 -14.66 4.46 -10.70
CA ALA A 178 -15.71 3.86 -11.51
C ALA A 178 -15.55 2.32 -11.57
N PRO A 179 -16.65 1.54 -11.71
CA PRO A 179 -16.62 0.07 -11.72
C PRO A 179 -15.73 -0.55 -12.81
N LEU A 180 -15.58 0.11 -13.95
CA LEU A 180 -14.73 -0.29 -15.07
C LEU A 180 -13.61 0.75 -15.36
N GLY A 181 -13.27 1.54 -14.35
CA GLY A 181 -12.21 2.53 -14.43
C GLY A 181 -10.86 1.98 -13.96
N THR A 182 -10.07 2.83 -13.32
CA THR A 182 -8.70 2.53 -12.90
C THR A 182 -8.58 2.00 -11.47
N GLY A 183 -9.69 1.67 -10.81
CA GLY A 183 -9.69 1.28 -9.38
C GLY A 183 -8.82 0.08 -9.04
N THR A 184 -8.65 -0.87 -9.96
CA THR A 184 -7.80 -2.06 -9.80
C THR A 184 -6.31 -1.80 -10.06
N PHE A 185 -5.96 -0.61 -10.56
CA PHE A 185 -4.60 -0.20 -10.86
C PHE A 185 -4.08 0.77 -9.80
N LYS A 186 -2.78 0.69 -9.51
CA LYS A 186 -2.16 1.57 -8.51
C LYS A 186 -1.57 2.81 -9.21
N VAL A 187 -2.45 3.73 -9.55
CA VAL A 187 -2.17 4.96 -10.32
C VAL A 187 -2.55 6.21 -9.52
N GLY A 188 -1.78 7.28 -9.64
CA GLY A 188 -1.92 8.49 -8.83
C GLY A 188 -3.27 9.17 -8.97
N GLY A 189 -3.92 9.08 -10.13
CA GLY A 189 -5.24 9.63 -10.35
C GLY A 189 -6.30 9.14 -9.36
N ASN A 190 -6.24 7.86 -8.96
CA ASN A 190 -7.16 7.32 -7.94
C ASN A 190 -6.94 7.98 -6.57
N TYR A 191 -5.69 8.31 -6.23
CA TYR A 191 -5.34 8.93 -4.95
C TYR A 191 -5.63 10.43 -4.95
N ALA A 192 -5.36 11.13 -6.04
CA ALA A 192 -5.73 12.54 -6.18
C ALA A 192 -7.25 12.74 -6.05
N ALA A 193 -8.05 11.85 -6.67
CA ALA A 193 -9.50 11.87 -6.59
C ALA A 193 -10.03 11.65 -5.15
N SER A 194 -9.31 10.88 -4.31
CA SER A 194 -9.73 10.58 -2.93
C SER A 194 -9.38 11.68 -1.92
N LEU A 195 -8.51 12.63 -2.25
CA LEU A 195 -8.02 13.65 -1.29
C LEU A 195 -9.13 14.43 -0.62
N ARG A 196 -10.19 14.78 -1.36
CA ARG A 196 -11.29 15.57 -0.80
C ARG A 196 -12.06 14.79 0.26
N ALA A 197 -12.43 13.55 -0.03
CA ALA A 197 -13.10 12.68 0.94
C ALA A 197 -12.23 12.43 2.18
N SER A 198 -10.94 12.18 1.98
CA SER A 198 -9.98 11.96 3.06
C SER A 198 -9.82 13.20 3.94
N CYS A 199 -9.70 14.41 3.35
CA CYS A 199 -9.62 15.66 4.12
C CYS A 199 -10.89 15.91 4.93
N GLU A 200 -12.08 15.68 4.36
CA GLU A 200 -13.36 15.83 5.07
C GLU A 200 -13.47 14.84 6.24
N ALA A 201 -13.07 13.57 6.03
CA ALA A 201 -13.06 12.55 7.09
C ALA A 201 -12.12 12.94 8.25
N HIS A 202 -10.89 13.32 7.95
CA HIS A 202 -9.91 13.74 8.96
C HIS A 202 -10.35 15.00 9.71
N ALA A 203 -10.93 15.99 9.02
CA ALA A 203 -11.44 17.20 9.64
C ALA A 203 -12.61 16.90 10.61
N ALA A 204 -13.37 15.84 10.36
CA ALA A 204 -14.43 15.34 11.22
C ALA A 204 -13.95 14.39 12.33
N GLY A 205 -12.63 14.13 12.45
CA GLY A 205 -12.04 13.32 13.51
C GLY A 205 -11.98 11.82 13.22
N TYR A 206 -12.22 11.39 11.98
CA TYR A 206 -12.12 10.00 11.57
C TYR A 206 -10.71 9.67 11.06
N SER A 207 -10.33 8.41 11.13
CA SER A 207 -9.03 7.93 10.64
C SER A 207 -8.97 7.85 9.12
N ALA A 208 -10.10 7.56 8.47
CA ALA A 208 -10.26 7.59 7.03
C ALA A 208 -11.76 7.53 6.65
N GLU A 209 -12.01 7.83 5.39
CA GLU A 209 -13.28 7.61 4.73
C GLU A 209 -13.45 6.13 4.35
N PHE A 210 -14.70 5.70 4.27
CA PHE A 210 -15.10 4.38 3.79
C PHE A 210 -15.95 4.54 2.53
N TYR A 211 -15.54 3.86 1.46
CA TYR A 211 -16.25 3.92 0.19
C TYR A 211 -17.21 2.75 0.02
N LEU A 212 -18.38 3.06 -0.51
CA LEU A 212 -19.31 2.09 -1.04
C LEU A 212 -19.13 1.96 -2.55
N ASP A 213 -19.63 0.87 -3.14
CA ASP A 213 -19.62 0.68 -4.57
C ASP A 213 -20.25 1.87 -5.32
N ALA A 214 -19.62 2.28 -6.43
CA ALA A 214 -20.02 3.48 -7.15
C ALA A 214 -21.37 3.36 -7.88
N ARG A 215 -21.86 2.14 -8.12
CA ARG A 215 -23.08 1.89 -8.89
C ARG A 215 -24.35 1.99 -8.04
N GLU A 216 -24.37 1.27 -6.91
CA GLU A 216 -25.58 1.09 -6.11
C GLU A 216 -25.47 1.77 -4.74
N LYS A 217 -24.27 2.15 -4.30
CA LYS A 217 -24.01 2.68 -2.96
C LYS A 217 -24.50 1.77 -1.85
N LYS A 218 -24.36 0.48 -2.06
CA LYS A 218 -24.93 -0.59 -1.23
C LYS A 218 -23.88 -1.54 -0.67
N TYR A 219 -22.80 -1.76 -1.41
CA TYR A 219 -21.77 -2.73 -1.06
C TYR A 219 -20.49 -2.06 -0.59
N MET A 220 -19.84 -2.65 0.40
CA MET A 220 -18.57 -2.18 0.94
C MET A 220 -17.47 -2.33 -0.11
N ASP A 221 -16.67 -1.31 -0.34
CA ASP A 221 -15.52 -1.34 -1.25
C ASP A 221 -14.19 -1.21 -0.50
N GLU A 222 -13.69 -0.02 -0.27
CA GLU A 222 -12.38 0.21 0.34
C GLU A 222 -12.41 1.28 1.44
N CYS A 223 -11.44 1.21 2.35
CA CYS A 223 -11.21 2.20 3.42
C CYS A 223 -10.08 3.13 3.00
N GLY A 224 -10.40 4.33 2.48
CA GLY A 224 -9.37 5.25 2.02
C GLY A 224 -8.41 4.59 1.00
N ALA A 225 -7.16 4.41 1.38
CA ALA A 225 -6.11 3.77 0.58
C ALA A 225 -5.82 2.30 0.98
N ALA A 226 -6.73 1.65 1.71
CA ALA A 226 -6.56 0.31 2.27
C ALA A 226 -7.77 -0.59 1.98
N ASN A 227 -7.53 -1.90 1.79
CA ASN A 227 -8.63 -2.85 1.63
C ASN A 227 -9.37 -3.06 2.94
N PHE A 228 -10.66 -3.34 2.85
CA PHE A 228 -11.51 -3.72 3.97
C PHE A 228 -11.55 -5.24 4.18
N PHE A 229 -11.66 -5.66 5.42
CA PHE A 229 -12.10 -6.99 5.79
C PHE A 229 -12.98 -6.95 7.04
N GLY A 230 -13.88 -7.92 7.16
CA GLY A 230 -14.65 -8.21 8.36
C GLY A 230 -14.44 -9.65 8.82
N ILE A 231 -14.71 -9.92 10.08
CA ILE A 231 -14.68 -11.25 10.67
C ILE A 231 -16.04 -11.52 11.32
N LYS A 232 -16.60 -12.69 11.02
CA LYS A 232 -17.85 -13.20 11.58
C LYS A 232 -17.86 -14.72 11.55
N ASP A 233 -18.31 -15.36 12.61
CA ASP A 233 -18.47 -16.83 12.70
C ASP A 233 -17.21 -17.57 12.22
N ASN A 234 -16.02 -17.18 12.72
CA ASN A 234 -14.72 -17.71 12.31
C ASN A 234 -14.47 -17.65 10.79
N THR A 235 -15.02 -16.64 10.12
CA THR A 235 -14.85 -16.41 8.68
C THR A 235 -14.24 -15.04 8.43
N TYR A 236 -13.14 -14.99 7.68
CA TYR A 236 -12.53 -13.76 7.14
C TYR A 236 -13.26 -13.39 5.84
N ILE A 237 -13.92 -12.25 5.83
CA ILE A 237 -14.73 -11.79 4.71
C ILE A 237 -14.13 -10.51 4.14
N THR A 238 -13.89 -10.46 2.81
CA THR A 238 -13.36 -9.26 2.16
C THR A 238 -14.09 -8.97 0.87
N PRO A 239 -14.26 -7.68 0.50
CA PRO A 239 -15.02 -7.32 -0.69
C PRO A 239 -14.40 -7.87 -1.99
N LEU A 240 -15.27 -8.27 -2.91
CA LEU A 240 -14.96 -8.58 -4.31
C LEU A 240 -15.65 -7.55 -5.20
N SER A 241 -14.86 -6.69 -5.84
CA SER A 241 -15.35 -5.62 -6.71
C SER A 241 -14.34 -5.35 -7.83
N THR A 242 -14.81 -4.82 -8.95
CA THR A 242 -13.97 -4.41 -10.08
C THR A 242 -13.30 -3.05 -9.88
N SER A 243 -13.63 -2.34 -8.80
CA SER A 243 -13.06 -1.03 -8.46
C SER A 243 -12.02 -1.07 -7.33
N ILE A 244 -11.80 -2.25 -6.71
CA ILE A 244 -10.89 -2.41 -5.57
C ILE A 244 -9.48 -2.77 -6.04
N LEU A 245 -8.47 -2.14 -5.46
CA LEU A 245 -7.07 -2.51 -5.70
C LEU A 245 -6.77 -3.89 -5.09
N PRO A 246 -6.23 -4.87 -5.86
CA PRO A 246 -5.80 -6.14 -5.31
C PRO A 246 -4.62 -5.99 -4.35
N SER A 247 -4.91 -5.91 -3.05
CA SER A 247 -3.90 -5.70 -2.00
C SER A 247 -3.06 -6.95 -1.76
N ILE A 248 -1.74 -6.78 -1.74
CA ILE A 248 -0.79 -7.86 -1.41
C ILE A 248 -0.93 -8.24 0.07
N THR A 249 -1.14 -7.26 0.94
CA THR A 249 -1.40 -7.50 2.36
C THR A 249 -2.67 -8.31 2.57
N ASN A 250 -3.78 -7.93 1.91
CA ASN A 250 -5.03 -8.67 2.01
C ASN A 250 -4.91 -10.12 1.50
N LYS A 251 -4.21 -10.33 0.37
CA LYS A 251 -3.89 -11.68 -0.13
C LYS A 251 -3.12 -12.50 0.92
N SER A 252 -2.17 -11.88 1.60
CA SER A 252 -1.38 -12.55 2.63
C SER A 252 -2.22 -12.88 3.87
N LEU A 253 -3.08 -11.94 4.30
CA LEU A 253 -3.99 -12.18 5.44
C LEU A 253 -5.02 -13.29 5.14
N MET A 254 -5.55 -13.35 3.93
CA MET A 254 -6.44 -14.44 3.51
C MET A 254 -5.72 -15.79 3.60
N GLN A 255 -4.50 -15.91 3.07
CA GLN A 255 -3.71 -17.15 3.15
C GLN A 255 -3.41 -17.53 4.60
N LEU A 256 -3.01 -16.58 5.44
CA LEU A 256 -2.77 -16.84 6.86
C LEU A 256 -4.05 -17.24 7.61
N ALA A 257 -5.20 -16.69 7.22
CA ALA A 257 -6.48 -17.12 7.78
C ALA A 257 -6.78 -18.59 7.42
N GLU A 258 -6.59 -18.98 6.16
CA GLU A 258 -6.74 -20.37 5.72
C GLU A 258 -5.78 -21.31 6.45
N ASP A 259 -4.49 -20.94 6.60
CA ASP A 259 -3.48 -21.70 7.34
C ASP A 259 -3.88 -21.91 8.82
N MET A 260 -4.65 -21.00 9.39
CA MET A 260 -5.16 -21.08 10.77
C MET A 260 -6.53 -21.80 10.87
N GLY A 261 -7.06 -22.34 9.77
CA GLY A 261 -8.38 -22.99 9.73
C GLY A 261 -9.54 -22.00 9.82
N ILE A 262 -9.32 -20.73 9.50
CA ILE A 262 -10.35 -19.70 9.38
C ILE A 262 -10.89 -19.74 7.95
N LYS A 263 -12.20 -19.82 7.78
CA LYS A 263 -12.81 -19.75 6.45
C LYS A 263 -12.56 -18.39 5.80
N VAL A 264 -12.33 -18.35 4.49
CA VAL A 264 -12.16 -17.11 3.72
C VAL A 264 -13.26 -16.97 2.70
N GLU A 265 -13.91 -15.80 2.68
CA GLU A 265 -14.91 -15.45 1.68
C GLU A 265 -14.55 -14.15 0.97
N ARG A 266 -14.54 -14.19 -0.37
CA ARG A 266 -14.42 -12.98 -1.20
C ARG A 266 -15.74 -12.81 -1.94
N ARG A 267 -16.50 -11.79 -1.58
CA ARG A 267 -17.83 -11.53 -2.14
C ARG A 267 -18.23 -10.07 -1.98
N GLN A 268 -19.33 -9.67 -2.58
CA GLN A 268 -19.96 -8.41 -2.21
C GLN A 268 -20.43 -8.47 -0.76
N ILE A 269 -20.20 -7.40 -0.01
CA ILE A 269 -20.60 -7.27 1.39
C ILE A 269 -21.62 -6.14 1.46
N PRO A 270 -22.92 -6.41 1.67
CA PRO A 270 -23.91 -5.36 1.86
C PRO A 270 -23.58 -4.51 3.10
N GLU A 271 -23.86 -3.22 3.04
CA GLU A 271 -23.65 -2.30 4.17
C GLU A 271 -24.32 -2.76 5.46
N ASP A 272 -25.53 -3.29 5.37
CA ASP A 272 -26.28 -3.77 6.54
C ASP A 272 -25.59 -4.95 7.25
N GLU A 273 -24.71 -5.68 6.58
CA GLU A 273 -23.94 -6.77 7.17
C GLU A 273 -22.93 -6.27 8.23
N LEU A 274 -22.54 -5.00 8.20
CA LEU A 274 -21.71 -4.38 9.23
C LEU A 274 -22.26 -4.56 10.65
N THR A 275 -23.61 -4.65 10.80
CA THR A 275 -24.26 -4.86 12.09
C THR A 275 -23.97 -6.22 12.72
N THR A 276 -23.47 -7.16 11.93
CA THR A 276 -23.26 -8.55 12.33
C THR A 276 -21.79 -8.94 12.43
N LEU A 277 -20.88 -8.03 12.06
CA LEU A 277 -19.44 -8.29 12.16
C LEU A 277 -18.98 -8.26 13.61
N GLU A 278 -18.15 -9.24 13.97
CA GLU A 278 -17.51 -9.35 15.27
C GLU A 278 -16.21 -8.53 15.34
N GLU A 279 -15.49 -8.47 14.20
CA GLU A 279 -14.29 -7.68 14.02
C GLU A 279 -14.30 -7.07 12.62
N ALA A 280 -13.63 -5.94 12.45
CA ALA A 280 -13.34 -5.37 11.15
C ALA A 280 -11.99 -4.66 11.13
N GLY A 281 -11.41 -4.56 9.95
CA GLY A 281 -10.14 -3.86 9.76
C GLY A 281 -9.93 -3.37 8.34
N ALA A 282 -9.09 -2.34 8.22
CA ALA A 282 -8.46 -1.94 6.98
C ALA A 282 -7.06 -2.54 6.91
N CYS A 283 -6.61 -3.00 5.73
CA CYS A 283 -5.31 -3.62 5.59
C CYS A 283 -4.52 -3.11 4.38
N GLY A 284 -3.20 -2.94 4.57
CA GLY A 284 -2.29 -2.46 3.54
C GLY A 284 -0.84 -2.41 4.01
N THR A 285 0.08 -2.14 3.11
CA THR A 285 1.55 -2.14 3.37
C THR A 285 1.94 -1.16 4.49
N ALA A 286 1.26 -0.03 4.61
CA ALA A 286 1.62 1.00 5.56
C ALA A 286 1.42 0.55 7.02
N ALA A 287 0.23 0.01 7.35
CA ALA A 287 -0.19 -0.32 8.71
C ALA A 287 -0.26 -1.83 9.00
N VAL A 288 -0.21 -2.68 7.97
CA VAL A 288 -0.56 -4.10 8.00
C VAL A 288 -2.06 -4.28 8.23
N ILE A 289 -2.54 -4.07 9.45
CA ILE A 289 -3.95 -4.01 9.83
C ILE A 289 -4.19 -2.75 10.67
N SER A 290 -5.27 -2.05 10.35
CA SER A 290 -5.87 -0.98 11.15
C SER A 290 -7.22 -1.46 11.64
N PRO A 291 -7.35 -1.91 12.90
CA PRO A 291 -8.61 -2.37 13.44
C PRO A 291 -9.65 -1.23 13.49
N ILE A 292 -10.89 -1.55 13.15
CA ILE A 292 -11.98 -0.59 13.10
C ILE A 292 -12.78 -0.65 14.39
N GLU A 293 -12.96 0.52 15.05
CA GLU A 293 -13.82 0.68 16.22
C GLU A 293 -15.29 0.72 15.82
N ARG A 294 -15.60 1.67 14.93
CA ARG A 294 -16.94 1.89 14.37
C ARG A 294 -16.85 2.52 12.99
N ILE A 295 -17.92 2.38 12.25
CA ILE A 295 -18.13 3.03 10.96
C ILE A 295 -19.38 3.87 11.05
N ASP A 296 -19.26 5.19 10.92
CA ASP A 296 -20.37 6.11 10.99
C ASP A 296 -20.88 6.47 9.60
N ASP A 297 -22.19 6.60 9.45
CA ASP A 297 -22.88 7.10 8.26
C ASP A 297 -23.74 8.30 8.65
N PRO A 298 -23.18 9.50 8.71
CA PRO A 298 -23.91 10.71 9.14
C PRO A 298 -25.07 11.07 8.22
N GLU A 299 -25.00 10.76 6.93
CA GLU A 299 -26.06 11.07 5.97
C GLU A 299 -27.36 10.28 6.25
N ASN A 300 -27.24 9.07 6.79
CA ASN A 300 -28.37 8.22 7.18
C ASN A 300 -28.59 8.16 8.70
N ASN A 301 -27.85 8.94 9.47
CA ASN A 301 -27.88 8.95 10.93
C ASN A 301 -27.67 7.53 11.52
N ARG A 302 -26.69 6.80 11.00
CA ARG A 302 -26.34 5.43 11.43
C ARG A 302 -24.93 5.39 11.99
N SER A 303 -24.67 4.44 12.91
CA SER A 303 -23.35 4.12 13.43
C SER A 303 -23.27 2.61 13.64
N TYR A 304 -22.28 1.99 13.01
CA TYR A 304 -22.00 0.57 13.10
C TYR A 304 -20.84 0.35 14.08
N VAL A 305 -21.15 0.03 15.33
CA VAL A 305 -20.14 -0.21 16.37
C VAL A 305 -19.65 -1.65 16.25
N ILE A 306 -18.37 -1.81 15.85
CA ILE A 306 -17.72 -3.12 15.70
C ILE A 306 -17.03 -3.52 17.01
N SER A 307 -16.12 -2.68 17.52
CA SER A 307 -15.45 -2.94 18.82
C SER A 307 -16.15 -2.18 19.94
N LYS A 308 -16.80 -2.93 20.83
CA LYS A 308 -17.56 -2.36 21.96
C LYS A 308 -16.70 -1.92 23.12
N ASP A 309 -15.50 -2.52 23.25
CA ASP A 309 -14.55 -2.23 24.33
C ASP A 309 -13.36 -1.37 23.88
N GLY A 310 -13.36 -0.94 22.61
CA GLY A 310 -12.32 -0.12 22.00
C GLY A 310 -11.01 -0.88 21.74
N LYS A 311 -11.01 -2.23 21.78
CA LYS A 311 -9.83 -3.06 21.58
C LYS A 311 -9.88 -3.77 20.22
N PRO A 312 -8.71 -4.05 19.61
CA PRO A 312 -8.61 -4.93 18.46
C PRO A 312 -9.18 -6.32 18.78
N GLY A 313 -9.89 -6.89 17.80
CA GLY A 313 -10.42 -8.24 17.97
C GLY A 313 -9.34 -9.32 18.00
N PRO A 314 -9.64 -10.49 18.58
CA PRO A 314 -8.65 -11.56 18.78
C PRO A 314 -8.10 -12.14 17.48
N LEU A 315 -8.93 -12.32 16.45
CA LEU A 315 -8.47 -12.87 15.16
C LEU A 315 -7.67 -11.83 14.37
N SER A 316 -8.09 -10.58 14.34
CA SER A 316 -7.32 -9.47 13.75
C SER A 316 -5.95 -9.33 14.42
N THR A 317 -5.88 -9.46 15.74
CA THR A 317 -4.63 -9.42 16.50
C THR A 317 -3.72 -10.61 16.15
N LYS A 318 -4.29 -11.82 16.05
CA LYS A 318 -3.55 -13.03 15.69
C LYS A 318 -2.98 -12.94 14.27
N LEU A 319 -3.78 -12.50 13.31
CA LEU A 319 -3.36 -12.29 11.92
C LEU A 319 -2.27 -11.20 11.81
N TYR A 320 -2.44 -10.08 12.52
CA TYR A 320 -1.45 -9.02 12.58
C TYR A 320 -0.10 -9.53 13.10
N ASN A 321 -0.11 -10.21 14.24
CA ASN A 321 1.11 -10.73 14.87
C ASN A 321 1.81 -11.75 13.97
N ARG A 322 1.05 -12.67 13.36
CA ARG A 322 1.59 -13.68 12.46
C ARG A 322 2.27 -13.05 11.23
N LEU A 323 1.58 -12.10 10.57
CA LEU A 323 2.16 -11.43 9.41
C LEU A 323 3.40 -10.59 9.77
N ARG A 324 3.36 -9.87 10.89
CA ARG A 324 4.52 -9.12 11.40
C ARG A 324 5.68 -10.03 11.77
N GLY A 325 5.38 -11.14 12.42
CA GLY A 325 6.40 -12.15 12.79
C GLY A 325 7.12 -12.69 11.55
N ILE A 326 6.39 -13.01 10.48
CA ILE A 326 6.98 -13.44 9.19
C ILE A 326 7.86 -12.33 8.59
N GLN A 327 7.36 -11.08 8.55
CA GLN A 327 8.11 -9.95 8.00
C GLN A 327 9.42 -9.67 8.77
N LEU A 328 9.44 -9.92 10.07
CA LEU A 328 10.60 -9.70 10.96
C LEU A 328 11.48 -10.93 11.15
N GLY A 329 11.11 -12.08 10.57
CA GLY A 329 11.84 -13.35 10.75
C GLY A 329 11.72 -13.90 12.18
N GLU A 330 10.67 -13.57 12.90
CA GLU A 330 10.30 -14.11 14.22
C GLU A 330 9.44 -15.37 14.10
N GLU A 331 8.75 -15.50 12.96
CA GLU A 331 7.87 -16.59 12.60
C GLU A 331 8.35 -17.25 11.30
N GLU A 332 8.11 -18.54 11.15
CA GLU A 332 8.47 -19.28 9.95
C GLU A 332 7.70 -18.77 8.72
N ASP A 333 8.43 -18.54 7.64
CA ASP A 333 7.89 -18.13 6.34
C ASP A 333 7.64 -19.35 5.44
N VAL A 334 6.60 -20.12 5.75
CA VAL A 334 6.24 -21.36 5.04
C VAL A 334 5.88 -21.14 3.56
N HIS A 335 5.56 -19.90 3.20
CA HIS A 335 5.17 -19.52 1.84
C HIS A 335 6.32 -18.90 1.02
N ASN A 336 7.50 -18.74 1.59
CA ASN A 336 8.66 -18.09 0.97
C ASN A 336 8.34 -16.66 0.47
N TRP A 337 7.62 -15.89 1.27
CA TRP A 337 7.23 -14.50 0.93
C TRP A 337 8.36 -13.48 1.08
N ASN A 338 9.35 -13.79 1.91
CA ASN A 338 10.47 -12.89 2.15
C ASN A 338 11.61 -13.14 1.16
N THR A 339 12.12 -12.07 0.57
CA THR A 339 13.40 -12.10 -0.12
C THR A 339 14.46 -11.50 0.78
N ILE A 340 15.50 -12.27 1.08
CA ILE A 340 16.67 -11.82 1.85
C ILE A 340 17.51 -10.92 0.96
N ILE A 341 17.92 -9.78 1.50
CA ILE A 341 18.84 -8.85 0.86
C ILE A 341 20.20 -8.97 1.54
N GLU A 342 21.16 -9.48 0.82
CA GLU A 342 22.57 -9.48 1.25
C GLU A 342 23.09 -8.02 1.13
N LEU A 343 23.61 -7.48 2.23
CA LEU A 343 24.11 -6.10 2.33
C LEU A 343 25.60 -6.00 2.00
#